data_662d07d64dd9aa1bc1d2a4b47aa94002
#
_entry.id   662d07d64dd9aa1bc1d2a4b47aa94002
#
_cell.length_a   1.000
_cell.length_b   1.000
_cell.length_c   1.000
_cell.angle_alpha   90.00
_cell.angle_beta   90.00
_cell.angle_gamma   90.00
#
_symmetry.space_group_name_H-M   'P 1'
#
loop_
_entity.id
_entity.type
_entity.pdbx_description
1 polymer ?
#
loop_
_entity_poly.entity_id
_entity_poly.type
_entity_poly.pdbx_seq_one_letter_code
_entity_poly.pdbx_strand_id
1 'polypeptide(L)'
;MRRLVLTILLFGVFAAPALALPAPMSKEQLLTESDLVALVRIKSVTCVSATKDERTGEDLPSWSAEAELIEVIRGEDVKGDTVAITFHAIPTGLLGPWTVYYYPGEMVWTHLVGKDGDYTTTWWNGRGTLVSKAVIDTLPTTQGETVEIPKGGQ
;
A
#
# COMPACT_ATOMS: atom_id res chain seq x y z
N MET A 1 57.31 -0.04 -11.03
CA MET A 1 56.35 -0.36 -9.95
C MET A 1 55.37 0.78 -9.59
N ARG A 2 55.57 2.03 -10.00
CA ARG A 2 54.70 3.17 -9.66
C ARG A 2 53.40 3.28 -10.52
N ARG A 3 53.35 2.61 -11.66
CA ARG A 3 52.18 2.65 -12.58
C ARG A 3 51.08 1.61 -12.31
N LEU A 4 51.42 0.55 -11.56
CA LEU A 4 50.47 -0.53 -11.24
C LEU A 4 49.53 -0.13 -10.08
N VAL A 5 49.96 0.75 -9.18
CA VAL A 5 49.16 1.18 -8.02
C VAL A 5 48.06 2.15 -8.40
N LEU A 6 48.25 2.92 -9.48
CA LEU A 6 47.26 3.91 -9.93
C LEU A 6 46.03 3.28 -10.61
N THR A 7 46.20 2.10 -11.21
CA THR A 7 45.13 1.41 -11.92
C THR A 7 44.15 0.71 -10.98
N ILE A 8 44.61 0.30 -9.79
CA ILE A 8 43.75 -0.38 -8.79
C ILE A 8 42.86 0.66 -8.07
N LEU A 9 43.32 1.91 -7.93
CA LEU A 9 42.54 2.99 -7.28
C LEU A 9 41.37 3.50 -8.15
N LEU A 10 41.42 3.31 -9.47
CA LEU A 10 40.36 3.77 -10.37
C LEU A 10 39.16 2.79 -10.48
N PHE A 11 39.32 1.51 -10.11
CA PHE A 11 38.26 0.51 -10.15
C PHE A 11 37.41 0.43 -8.87
N GLY A 12 37.81 1.12 -7.80
CA GLY A 12 37.14 1.07 -6.50
C GLY A 12 35.94 2.02 -6.32
N VAL A 13 35.62 2.89 -7.30
CA VAL A 13 34.70 4.02 -7.08
C VAL A 13 33.29 3.81 -7.70
N PHE A 14 33.03 2.70 -8.37
CA PHE A 14 31.72 2.45 -9.02
C PHE A 14 30.92 1.27 -8.41
N ALA A 15 31.04 1.05 -7.11
CA ALA A 15 29.98 0.30 -6.41
C ALA A 15 28.84 1.29 -6.12
N ALA A 16 28.05 1.66 -7.12
CA ALA A 16 26.77 2.30 -6.87
C ALA A 16 25.96 1.35 -5.98
N PRO A 17 25.42 1.84 -4.84
CA PRO A 17 24.51 1.01 -4.06
C PRO A 17 23.36 0.59 -4.97
N ALA A 18 23.29 -0.68 -5.30
CA ALA A 18 22.10 -1.23 -5.92
C ALA A 18 20.98 -1.02 -4.88
N LEU A 19 20.06 -0.10 -5.16
CA LEU A 19 18.85 0.08 -4.38
C LEU A 19 18.03 -1.20 -4.58
N ALA A 20 18.28 -2.17 -3.71
CA ALA A 20 17.51 -3.40 -3.70
C ALA A 20 16.07 -3.04 -3.32
N LEU A 21 15.11 -3.40 -4.18
CA LEU A 21 13.69 -3.32 -3.85
C LEU A 21 13.44 -4.20 -2.61
N PRO A 22 12.60 -3.78 -1.67
CA PRO A 22 12.27 -4.59 -0.52
C PRO A 22 11.64 -5.91 -0.99
N ALA A 23 12.17 -7.02 -0.49
CA ALA A 23 11.66 -8.34 -0.82
C ALA A 23 10.21 -8.52 -0.34
N PRO A 24 9.39 -9.30 -1.06
CA PRO A 24 8.07 -9.67 -0.56
C PRO A 24 8.20 -10.49 0.73
N MET A 25 7.32 -10.26 1.67
CA MET A 25 7.18 -11.14 2.83
C MET A 25 6.67 -12.52 2.40
N SER A 26 7.13 -13.58 3.06
CA SER A 26 6.53 -14.90 2.90
C SER A 26 5.11 -14.93 3.46
N LYS A 27 4.34 -15.98 3.13
CA LYS A 27 2.98 -16.13 3.68
C LYS A 27 2.99 -16.25 5.20
N GLU A 28 3.97 -16.96 5.73
CA GLU A 28 4.17 -17.14 7.17
C GLU A 28 4.52 -15.83 7.85
N GLN A 29 5.39 -15.02 7.25
CA GLN A 29 5.72 -13.69 7.75
C GLN A 29 4.49 -12.77 7.73
N LEU A 30 3.78 -12.69 6.61
CA LEU A 30 2.55 -11.89 6.52
C LEU A 30 1.54 -12.30 7.60
N LEU A 31 1.34 -13.60 7.79
CA LEU A 31 0.42 -14.09 8.82
C LEU A 31 0.90 -13.74 10.24
N THR A 32 2.21 -13.80 10.50
CA THR A 32 2.76 -13.52 11.83
C THR A 32 2.75 -12.03 12.17
N GLU A 33 3.10 -11.18 11.20
CA GLU A 33 3.22 -9.73 11.36
C GLU A 33 1.87 -8.98 11.27
N SER A 34 0.79 -9.67 10.88
CA SER A 34 -0.53 -9.04 10.76
C SER A 34 -1.36 -9.19 12.03
N ASP A 35 -2.04 -8.14 12.43
CA ASP A 35 -3.02 -8.13 13.51
C ASP A 35 -4.40 -8.64 13.02
N LEU A 36 -4.72 -8.37 11.74
CA LEU A 36 -5.95 -8.82 11.07
C LEU A 36 -5.63 -9.43 9.72
N VAL A 37 -6.16 -10.61 9.44
CA VAL A 37 -6.16 -11.25 8.10
C VAL A 37 -7.59 -11.59 7.74
N ALA A 38 -8.10 -10.95 6.69
CA ALA A 38 -9.50 -11.07 6.34
C ALA A 38 -9.76 -10.97 4.82
N LEU A 39 -10.86 -11.58 4.40
CA LEU A 39 -11.53 -11.23 3.14
C LEU A 39 -12.41 -10.02 3.42
N VAL A 40 -12.17 -8.94 2.72
CA VAL A 40 -12.93 -7.70 2.88
C VAL A 40 -13.62 -7.28 1.60
N ARG A 41 -14.77 -6.60 1.73
CA ARG A 41 -15.42 -5.86 0.64
C ARG A 41 -15.23 -4.37 0.90
N ILE A 42 -14.62 -3.66 -0.03
CA ILE A 42 -14.45 -2.21 0.06
C ILE A 42 -15.77 -1.54 -0.31
N LYS A 43 -16.36 -0.82 0.65
CA LYS A 43 -17.64 -0.11 0.47
C LYS A 43 -17.44 1.28 -0.11
N SER A 44 -16.48 2.00 0.43
CA SER A 44 -16.16 3.37 0.01
C SER A 44 -14.67 3.67 0.19
N VAL A 45 -14.18 4.69 -0.50
CA VAL A 45 -12.85 5.25 -0.31
C VAL A 45 -12.97 6.75 -0.24
N THR A 46 -12.45 7.34 0.83
CA THR A 46 -12.45 8.78 1.10
C THR A 46 -11.03 9.30 1.07
N CYS A 47 -10.78 10.40 0.36
CA CYS A 47 -9.54 11.17 0.46
C CYS A 47 -9.52 11.93 1.78
N VAL A 48 -8.69 11.49 2.73
CA VAL A 48 -8.63 12.07 4.08
C VAL A 48 -7.66 13.24 4.18
N SER A 49 -6.63 13.26 3.34
CA SER A 49 -5.68 14.37 3.24
C SER A 49 -4.95 14.35 1.89
N ALA A 50 -4.35 15.47 1.52
CA ALA A 50 -3.41 15.56 0.42
C ALA A 50 -2.19 16.36 0.89
N THR A 51 -1.00 15.83 0.69
CA THR A 51 0.28 16.49 1.01
C THR A 51 1.07 16.70 -0.27
N LYS A 52 1.89 17.74 -0.29
CA LYS A 52 2.75 18.03 -1.43
C LYS A 52 4.09 17.33 -1.28
N ASP A 53 4.50 16.55 -2.28
CA ASP A 53 5.84 16.00 -2.33
C ASP A 53 6.86 17.11 -2.60
N GLU A 54 7.83 17.27 -1.70
CA GLU A 54 8.83 18.36 -1.79
C GLU A 54 9.75 18.22 -3.01
N ARG A 55 9.98 17.00 -3.50
CA ARG A 55 10.88 16.70 -4.60
C ARG A 55 10.21 16.91 -5.97
N THR A 56 8.95 16.46 -6.12
CA THR A 56 8.23 16.48 -7.41
C THR A 56 7.21 17.61 -7.50
N GLY A 57 6.76 18.16 -6.37
CA GLY A 57 5.66 19.11 -6.29
C GLY A 57 4.29 18.49 -6.54
N GLU A 58 4.20 17.15 -6.68
CA GLU A 58 2.95 16.43 -6.86
C GLU A 58 2.11 16.45 -5.59
N ASP A 59 0.79 16.48 -5.75
CA ASP A 59 -0.13 16.27 -4.64
C ASP A 59 -0.24 14.77 -4.38
N LEU A 60 0.08 14.34 -3.16
CA LEU A 60 0.02 12.96 -2.69
C LEU A 60 -1.19 12.77 -1.78
N PRO A 61 -2.32 12.31 -2.32
CA PRO A 61 -3.48 12.01 -1.51
C PRO A 61 -3.24 10.81 -0.59
N SER A 62 -3.87 10.88 0.59
CA SER A 62 -4.02 9.76 1.51
C SER A 62 -5.50 9.41 1.59
N TRP A 63 -5.80 8.12 1.66
CA TRP A 63 -7.15 7.60 1.64
C TRP A 63 -7.45 6.75 2.86
N SER A 64 -8.72 6.70 3.20
CA SER A 64 -9.31 5.72 4.11
C SER A 64 -10.38 4.94 3.36
N ALA A 65 -10.22 3.62 3.28
CA ALA A 65 -11.24 2.72 2.76
C ALA A 65 -12.09 2.19 3.91
N GLU A 66 -13.41 2.28 3.78
CA GLU A 66 -14.36 1.54 4.62
C GLU A 66 -14.49 0.13 4.08
N ALA A 67 -14.04 -0.86 4.85
CA ALA A 67 -14.00 -2.26 4.48
C ALA A 67 -14.93 -3.10 5.37
N GLU A 68 -15.90 -3.77 4.75
CA GLU A 68 -16.77 -4.76 5.39
C GLU A 68 -16.02 -6.09 5.52
N LEU A 69 -16.01 -6.67 6.71
CA LEU A 69 -15.40 -7.96 6.99
C LEU A 69 -16.35 -9.09 6.51
N ILE A 70 -15.92 -9.85 5.52
CA ILE A 70 -16.68 -10.98 4.97
C ILE A 70 -16.26 -12.30 5.64
N GLU A 71 -14.97 -12.48 5.83
CA GLU A 71 -14.37 -13.65 6.47
C GLU A 71 -13.11 -13.22 7.20
N VAL A 72 -12.93 -13.67 8.44
CA VAL A 72 -11.76 -13.35 9.27
C VAL A 72 -11.00 -14.64 9.56
N ILE A 73 -9.72 -14.70 9.18
CA ILE A 73 -8.82 -15.81 9.54
C ILE A 73 -8.05 -15.51 10.82
N ARG A 74 -7.68 -14.23 11.02
CA ARG A 74 -6.97 -13.75 12.20
C ARG A 74 -7.50 -12.36 12.57
N GLY A 75 -7.62 -12.08 13.87
CA GLY A 75 -8.11 -10.79 14.38
C GLY A 75 -9.25 -11.00 15.38
N GLU A 76 -8.98 -11.76 16.46
CA GLU A 76 -9.99 -12.11 17.48
C GLU A 76 -10.58 -10.91 18.22
N ASP A 77 -9.84 -9.78 18.25
CA ASP A 77 -10.23 -8.56 18.96
C ASP A 77 -10.95 -7.52 18.09
N VAL A 78 -11.24 -7.83 16.82
CA VAL A 78 -11.92 -6.88 15.93
C VAL A 78 -13.37 -6.71 16.34
N LYS A 79 -13.74 -5.47 16.68
CA LYS A 79 -15.11 -5.12 17.07
C LYS A 79 -15.89 -4.60 15.87
N GLY A 80 -17.02 -5.26 15.58
CA GLY A 80 -17.91 -4.88 14.49
C GLY A 80 -17.61 -5.54 13.16
N ASP A 81 -18.40 -5.18 12.16
CA ASP A 81 -18.40 -5.82 10.83
C ASP A 81 -17.61 -4.98 9.79
N THR A 82 -17.07 -3.84 10.19
CA THR A 82 -16.32 -2.92 9.33
C THR A 82 -15.05 -2.41 9.98
N VAL A 83 -14.03 -2.16 9.15
CA VAL A 83 -12.76 -1.55 9.55
C VAL A 83 -12.37 -0.46 8.56
N ALA A 84 -11.55 0.50 9.01
CA ALA A 84 -10.93 1.49 8.14
C ALA A 84 -9.54 1.01 7.71
N ILE A 85 -9.22 1.10 6.41
CA ILE A 85 -7.89 0.80 5.89
C ILE A 85 -7.30 2.06 5.30
N THR A 86 -6.24 2.57 5.92
CA THR A 86 -5.54 3.78 5.47
C THR A 86 -4.40 3.41 4.51
N PHE A 87 -4.30 4.12 3.40
CA PHE A 87 -3.24 4.01 2.41
C PHE A 87 -2.98 5.36 1.74
N HIS A 88 -1.87 5.50 1.00
CA HIS A 88 -1.46 6.79 0.43
C HIS A 88 -0.82 6.63 -0.94
N ALA A 89 -0.86 7.71 -1.73
CA ALA A 89 -0.13 7.79 -2.98
C ALA A 89 1.38 7.86 -2.73
N ILE A 90 2.15 7.40 -3.72
CA ILE A 90 3.61 7.55 -3.76
C ILE A 90 3.99 8.49 -4.91
N PRO A 91 5.08 9.28 -4.76
CA PRO A 91 5.55 10.18 -5.80
C PRO A 91 5.94 9.44 -7.07
N THR A 92 5.72 10.08 -8.21
CA THR A 92 6.17 9.57 -9.51
C THR A 92 7.70 9.40 -9.54
N GLY A 93 8.16 8.31 -10.14
CA GLY A 93 9.58 7.99 -10.29
C GLY A 93 10.21 7.28 -9.11
N LEU A 94 9.47 6.93 -8.06
CA LEU A 94 9.93 5.94 -7.10
C LEU A 94 9.81 4.54 -7.71
N LEU A 95 10.88 3.77 -7.56
CA LEU A 95 10.92 2.37 -7.99
C LEU A 95 10.42 1.50 -6.86
N GLY A 96 9.40 0.69 -7.13
CA GLY A 96 8.93 -0.34 -6.23
C GLY A 96 7.45 -0.23 -5.84
N PRO A 97 6.89 -1.33 -5.40
CA PRO A 97 5.52 -1.40 -4.90
C PRO A 97 5.50 -0.96 -3.42
N TRP A 98 5.55 0.33 -3.16
CA TRP A 98 5.64 0.89 -1.81
C TRP A 98 4.29 1.04 -1.11
N THR A 99 3.17 1.03 -1.87
CA THR A 99 1.84 1.16 -1.32
C THR A 99 0.87 0.18 -1.96
N VAL A 100 -0.22 -0.05 -1.26
CA VAL A 100 -1.29 -0.96 -1.67
C VAL A 100 -2.56 -0.14 -1.77
N TYR A 101 -3.24 -0.21 -2.91
CA TYR A 101 -4.46 0.53 -3.19
C TYR A 101 -5.69 -0.36 -2.97
N TYR A 102 -6.79 0.26 -2.54
CA TYR A 102 -8.10 -0.36 -2.37
C TYR A 102 -9.15 0.42 -3.13
N TYR A 103 -10.14 -0.27 -3.71
CA TYR A 103 -11.15 0.34 -4.59
C TYR A 103 -12.56 -0.04 -4.18
N PRO A 104 -13.51 0.90 -4.28
CA PRO A 104 -14.90 0.61 -3.98
C PRO A 104 -15.44 -0.54 -4.82
N GLY A 105 -16.12 -1.48 -4.16
CA GLY A 105 -16.74 -2.65 -4.78
C GLY A 105 -15.85 -3.88 -4.90
N GLU A 106 -14.55 -3.76 -4.72
CA GLU A 106 -13.67 -4.93 -4.76
C GLU A 106 -13.83 -5.83 -3.52
N MET A 107 -13.61 -7.12 -3.73
CA MET A 107 -13.52 -8.11 -2.68
C MET A 107 -12.11 -8.70 -2.70
N VAL A 108 -11.36 -8.57 -1.61
CA VAL A 108 -9.93 -8.88 -1.58
C VAL A 108 -9.50 -9.47 -0.25
N TRP A 109 -8.64 -10.50 -0.30
CA TRP A 109 -7.89 -10.95 0.87
C TRP A 109 -6.80 -9.93 1.20
N THR A 110 -6.72 -9.54 2.46
CA THR A 110 -5.73 -8.58 2.93
C THR A 110 -5.16 -8.93 4.29
N HIS A 111 -3.89 -8.59 4.46
CA HIS A 111 -3.13 -8.71 5.69
C HIS A 111 -2.90 -7.29 6.22
N LEU A 112 -3.37 -7.03 7.42
CA LEU A 112 -3.46 -5.70 7.99
C LEU A 112 -2.76 -5.63 9.35
N VAL A 113 -2.11 -4.50 9.61
CA VAL A 113 -1.54 -4.15 10.91
C VAL A 113 -2.25 -2.91 11.44
N GLY A 114 -2.63 -2.93 12.70
CA GLY A 114 -3.37 -1.86 13.36
C GLY A 114 -4.24 -2.37 14.49
N LYS A 115 -5.10 -1.50 15.02
CA LYS A 115 -5.98 -1.82 16.15
C LYS A 115 -7.19 -0.89 16.16
N ASP A 116 -8.16 -1.23 17.02
CA ASP A 116 -9.33 -0.38 17.31
C ASP A 116 -10.14 0.05 16.07
N GLY A 117 -10.10 -0.75 15.00
CA GLY A 117 -10.82 -0.49 13.75
C GLY A 117 -10.01 0.26 12.71
N ASP A 118 -8.81 0.76 13.02
CA ASP A 118 -7.94 1.49 12.11
C ASP A 118 -6.71 0.66 11.72
N TYR A 119 -6.56 0.39 10.44
CA TYR A 119 -5.55 -0.51 9.90
C TYR A 119 -4.80 0.08 8.69
N THR A 120 -3.61 -0.47 8.43
CA THR A 120 -2.86 -0.32 7.18
C THR A 120 -2.45 -1.68 6.66
N THR A 121 -2.09 -1.81 5.38
CA THR A 121 -1.58 -3.07 4.85
C THR A 121 -0.23 -3.41 5.48
N THR A 122 -0.07 -4.64 5.98
CA THR A 122 1.14 -5.09 6.69
C THR A 122 2.40 -4.90 5.84
N TRP A 123 2.34 -5.24 4.56
CA TRP A 123 3.42 -5.08 3.61
C TRP A 123 2.85 -4.91 2.19
N TRP A 124 3.65 -4.43 1.25
CA TRP A 124 3.21 -4.17 -0.12
C TRP A 124 2.60 -5.40 -0.83
N ASN A 125 2.98 -6.61 -0.44
CA ASN A 125 2.38 -7.86 -0.94
C ASN A 125 1.34 -8.45 0.03
N GLY A 126 0.86 -7.68 0.98
CA GLY A 126 -0.14 -8.11 1.96
C GLY A 126 -1.57 -8.17 1.40
N ARG A 127 -1.78 -7.78 0.15
CA ARG A 127 -3.07 -7.95 -0.55
C ARG A 127 -2.95 -8.95 -1.70
N GLY A 128 -4.05 -9.65 -2.00
CA GLY A 128 -4.06 -10.77 -2.93
C GLY A 128 -3.97 -10.42 -4.41
N THR A 129 -4.20 -9.16 -4.83
CA THR A 129 -4.25 -8.78 -6.25
C THR A 129 -3.58 -7.44 -6.50
N LEU A 130 -2.76 -7.35 -7.54
CA LEU A 130 -2.22 -6.09 -8.05
C LEU A 130 -3.29 -5.36 -8.88
N VAL A 131 -3.35 -4.05 -8.74
CA VAL A 131 -4.36 -3.22 -9.39
C VAL A 131 -3.75 -2.45 -10.56
N SER A 132 -4.49 -2.30 -11.64
CA SER A 132 -4.05 -1.54 -12.80
C SER A 132 -4.09 -0.03 -12.54
N LYS A 133 -3.23 0.73 -13.25
CA LYS A 133 -3.23 2.20 -13.18
C LYS A 133 -4.61 2.82 -13.46
N ALA A 134 -5.36 2.25 -14.41
CA ALA A 134 -6.69 2.76 -14.77
C ALA A 134 -7.70 2.74 -13.61
N VAL A 135 -7.53 1.80 -12.67
CA VAL A 135 -8.36 1.75 -11.46
C VAL A 135 -7.86 2.75 -10.42
N ILE A 136 -6.53 2.97 -10.31
CA ILE A 136 -5.96 3.99 -9.43
C ILE A 136 -6.51 5.38 -9.77
N ASP A 137 -6.63 5.70 -11.05
CA ASP A 137 -7.12 6.99 -11.55
C ASP A 137 -8.61 7.25 -11.20
N THR A 138 -9.33 6.25 -10.65
CA THR A 138 -10.72 6.41 -10.16
C THR A 138 -10.83 6.81 -8.69
N LEU A 139 -9.72 6.86 -7.97
CA LEU A 139 -9.72 7.27 -6.56
C LEU A 139 -9.92 8.78 -6.41
N PRO A 140 -10.60 9.23 -5.34
CA PRO A 140 -10.80 10.65 -5.09
C PRO A 140 -9.48 11.35 -4.79
N THR A 141 -9.27 12.55 -5.34
CA THR A 141 -8.05 13.34 -5.15
C THR A 141 -8.27 14.59 -4.31
N THR A 142 -9.52 14.97 -4.09
CA THR A 142 -9.89 16.15 -3.30
C THR A 142 -10.18 15.72 -1.87
N GLN A 143 -9.60 16.41 -0.90
CA GLN A 143 -9.85 16.14 0.52
C GLN A 143 -11.35 16.20 0.86
N GLY A 144 -11.86 15.19 1.54
CA GLY A 144 -13.26 15.02 1.89
C GLY A 144 -14.13 14.40 0.81
N GLU A 145 -13.62 14.22 -0.41
CA GLU A 145 -14.32 13.50 -1.48
C GLU A 145 -14.36 12.00 -1.19
N THR A 146 -15.50 11.37 -1.43
CA THR A 146 -15.72 9.92 -1.23
C THR A 146 -16.26 9.30 -2.50
N VAL A 147 -15.69 8.16 -2.89
CA VAL A 147 -16.22 7.30 -3.96
C VAL A 147 -16.78 6.04 -3.32
N GLU A 148 -18.04 5.74 -3.63
CA GLU A 148 -18.75 4.56 -3.15
C GLU A 148 -18.96 3.55 -4.29
N ILE A 149 -19.38 2.33 -3.92
CA ILE A 149 -19.81 1.34 -4.89
C ILE A 149 -20.94 1.93 -5.76
N PRO A 150 -20.84 1.87 -7.10
CA PRO A 150 -21.91 2.32 -7.99
C PRO A 150 -23.22 1.60 -7.65
N LYS A 151 -24.27 2.35 -7.32
CA LYS A 151 -25.60 1.80 -7.08
C LYS A 151 -26.13 1.28 -8.42
N GLY A 152 -25.99 0.00 -8.71
CA GLY A 152 -26.54 -0.60 -9.94
C GLY A 152 -25.78 -1.79 -10.54
N GLY A 153 -24.74 -2.28 -9.92
CA GLY A 153 -24.05 -3.50 -10.38
C GLY A 153 -24.49 -4.73 -9.57
N GLN A 154 -25.64 -5.29 -9.89
CA GLN A 154 -26.01 -6.67 -9.59
C GLN A 154 -25.82 -7.52 -10.83
#